data_e983bf760f3d52440dc06d4a8baf9e12
#
_entry.id   e983bf760f3d52440dc06d4a8baf9e12
#
_cell.length_a   1.000
_cell.length_b   1.000
_cell.length_c   1.000
_cell.angle_alpha   90.00
_cell.angle_beta   90.00
_cell.angle_gamma   90.00
#
_symmetry.space_group_name_H-M   'P 1'
#
loop_
_entity.id
_entity.type
_entity.pdbx_description
1 polymer ?
#
loop_
_entity_poly.entity_id
_entity_poly.type
_entity_poly.pdbx_seq_one_letter_code
_entity_poly.pdbx_strand_id
1 'polypeptide(L)'
;VFQEGFDKSTKDWVIRMDLDYFFHENDIGHLRKSLQRFNSFPAISFPQYQIFTPDRYQIKTRICIAFNKKKFPNIKLNGGGDLTLATLNGELIDPKKMPNVNIPIYQYESSFRTKEIIAEDRARFAIAWNRYFKDYGARGGESPNEAFDAWFEMIKERYSKHTFKIKYKNHPKYIKNKLDEIEKNHFAYDAFGLKYTTKRPYIN
;
A
#
# COMPACT_ATOMS: atom_id res chain seq x y z
N VAL A 1 15.01 10.61 -0.72
CA VAL A 1 13.83 11.32 -1.27
C VAL A 1 12.79 11.59 -0.17
N PHE A 2 12.16 10.58 0.50
CA PHE A 2 11.11 10.82 1.50
C PHE A 2 11.60 11.61 2.71
N GLN A 3 12.79 11.29 3.25
CA GLN A 3 13.36 12.04 4.36
C GLN A 3 13.60 13.52 4.02
N GLU A 4 14.12 13.77 2.84
CA GLU A 4 14.35 15.14 2.37
C GLU A 4 13.04 15.93 2.27
N GLY A 5 11.97 15.30 1.75
CA GLY A 5 10.64 15.90 1.73
C GLY A 5 10.10 16.18 3.13
N PHE A 6 10.31 15.25 4.06
CA PHE A 6 9.97 15.45 5.46
C PHE A 6 10.74 16.63 6.06
N ASP A 7 12.06 16.66 5.87
CA ASP A 7 12.93 17.70 6.46
C ASP A 7 12.61 19.09 5.90
N LYS A 8 12.30 19.21 4.61
CA LYS A 8 11.93 20.49 3.96
C LYS A 8 10.49 20.94 4.21
N SER A 9 9.61 20.07 4.69
CA SER A 9 8.23 20.45 4.96
C SER A 9 8.15 21.49 6.08
N THR A 10 7.31 22.52 5.91
CA THR A 10 7.05 23.58 6.91
C THR A 10 5.76 23.35 7.70
N LYS A 11 5.05 22.25 7.42
CA LYS A 11 3.75 21.95 8.03
C LYS A 11 3.88 21.11 9.29
N ASP A 12 2.86 21.19 10.14
CA ASP A 12 2.80 20.42 11.39
C ASP A 12 2.81 18.90 11.16
N TRP A 13 2.07 18.46 10.13
CA TRP A 13 1.99 17.07 9.71
C TRP A 13 2.54 16.89 8.30
N VAL A 14 3.25 15.80 8.10
CA VAL A 14 3.75 15.36 6.79
C VAL A 14 3.12 14.02 6.44
N ILE A 15 2.54 13.91 5.26
CA ILE A 15 1.98 12.66 4.76
C ILE A 15 2.88 12.14 3.65
N ARG A 16 3.45 10.94 3.85
CA ARG A 16 4.17 10.21 2.81
C ARG A 16 3.15 9.52 1.91
N MET A 17 3.17 9.81 0.63
CA MET A 17 2.32 9.17 -0.36
C MET A 17 3.18 8.50 -1.42
N ASP A 18 2.98 7.21 -1.63
CA ASP A 18 3.52 6.51 -2.80
C ASP A 18 2.62 6.84 -4.02
N LEU A 19 3.14 6.72 -5.23
CA LEU A 19 2.45 7.17 -6.44
C LEU A 19 1.14 6.42 -6.74
N ASP A 20 0.98 5.25 -6.16
CA ASP A 20 -0.18 4.36 -6.29
C ASP A 20 -1.16 4.46 -5.12
N TYR A 21 -0.93 5.39 -4.17
CA TYR A 21 -1.79 5.60 -3.00
C TYR A 21 -2.76 6.75 -3.24
N PHE A 22 -4.02 6.53 -2.89
CA PHE A 22 -5.08 7.54 -2.98
C PHE A 22 -5.91 7.56 -1.72
N PHE A 23 -6.24 8.77 -1.26
CA PHE A 23 -7.37 8.98 -0.36
C PHE A 23 -8.62 9.25 -1.17
N HIS A 24 -9.77 8.82 -0.66
CA HIS A 24 -11.04 9.21 -1.25
C HIS A 24 -11.31 10.69 -0.93
N GLU A 25 -11.81 11.44 -1.91
CA GLU A 25 -12.09 12.87 -1.76
C GLU A 25 -13.05 13.20 -0.61
N ASN A 26 -13.98 12.29 -0.30
CA ASN A 26 -14.93 12.45 0.80
C ASN A 26 -14.27 12.33 2.19
N ASP A 27 -13.08 11.77 2.27
CA ASP A 27 -12.37 11.53 3.54
C ASP A 27 -11.44 12.68 3.94
N ILE A 28 -11.20 13.65 3.04
CA ILE A 28 -10.23 14.75 3.28
C ILE A 28 -10.58 15.56 4.52
N GLY A 29 -11.88 15.84 4.73
CA GLY A 29 -12.35 16.54 5.93
C GLY A 29 -12.12 15.74 7.23
N HIS A 30 -12.36 14.44 7.17
CA HIS A 30 -12.14 13.53 8.29
C HIS A 30 -10.63 13.35 8.58
N LEU A 31 -9.80 13.29 7.53
CA LEU A 31 -8.36 13.23 7.68
C LEU A 31 -7.83 14.44 8.45
N ARG A 32 -8.23 15.66 8.06
CA ARG A 32 -7.81 16.88 8.75
C ARG A 32 -8.22 16.89 10.23
N LYS A 33 -9.45 16.52 10.54
CA LYS A 33 -9.93 16.39 11.93
C LYS A 33 -9.13 15.35 12.72
N SER A 34 -8.78 14.23 12.10
CA SER A 34 -7.99 13.17 12.73
C SER A 34 -6.57 13.64 13.05
N LEU A 35 -5.90 14.37 12.15
CA LEU A 35 -4.59 14.97 12.40
C LEU A 35 -4.62 15.93 13.60
N GLN A 36 -5.67 16.72 13.73
CA GLN A 36 -5.85 17.62 14.88
C GLN A 36 -6.10 16.84 16.18
N ARG A 37 -7.01 15.85 16.14
CA ARG A 37 -7.39 15.04 17.31
C ARG A 37 -6.22 14.27 17.89
N PHE A 38 -5.39 13.69 17.04
CA PHE A 38 -4.27 12.83 17.45
C PHE A 38 -2.92 13.56 17.49
N ASN A 39 -2.94 14.86 17.71
CA ASN A 39 -1.76 15.71 17.69
C ASN A 39 -0.73 15.41 18.83
N SER A 40 -1.04 14.53 19.79
CA SER A 40 -0.10 14.06 20.81
C SER A 40 0.72 12.82 20.36
N PHE A 41 0.42 12.23 19.23
CA PHE A 41 1.07 11.03 18.72
C PHE A 41 2.07 11.35 17.62
N PRO A 42 3.15 10.55 17.47
CA PRO A 42 4.14 10.75 16.41
C PRO A 42 3.63 10.42 15.01
N ALA A 43 2.64 9.51 14.92
CA ALA A 43 2.06 9.11 13.65
C ALA A 43 0.59 8.67 13.81
N ILE A 44 -0.08 8.50 12.69
CA ILE A 44 -1.43 7.92 12.59
C ILE A 44 -1.39 6.74 11.64
N SER A 45 -2.10 5.66 11.99
CA SER A 45 -2.20 4.44 11.19
C SER A 45 -3.49 4.40 10.37
N PHE A 46 -3.38 3.88 9.14
CA PHE A 46 -4.45 3.81 8.15
C PHE A 46 -4.62 2.38 7.65
N PRO A 47 -5.85 1.89 7.42
CA PRO A 47 -6.07 0.64 6.71
C PRO A 47 -5.69 0.82 5.23
N GLN A 48 -5.03 -0.20 4.64
CA GLN A 48 -4.74 -0.23 3.21
C GLN A 48 -5.76 -1.10 2.50
N TYR A 49 -6.38 -0.55 1.47
CA TYR A 49 -7.24 -1.28 0.53
C TYR A 49 -6.43 -1.55 -0.75
N GLN A 50 -5.85 -2.74 -0.84
CA GLN A 50 -5.16 -3.16 -2.06
C GLN A 50 -6.19 -3.61 -3.09
N ILE A 51 -6.26 -2.90 -4.20
CA ILE A 51 -7.18 -3.19 -5.29
C ILE A 51 -6.60 -4.31 -6.15
N PHE A 52 -7.38 -5.38 -6.34
CA PHE A 52 -7.04 -6.47 -7.26
C PHE A 52 -7.70 -6.26 -8.62
N THR A 53 -9.03 -6.05 -8.62
CA THR A 53 -9.83 -5.75 -9.81
C THR A 53 -10.73 -4.56 -9.49
N PRO A 54 -11.35 -3.89 -10.49
CA PRO A 54 -12.23 -2.75 -10.22
C PRO A 54 -13.41 -3.05 -9.29
N ASP A 55 -13.73 -4.31 -9.08
CA ASP A 55 -14.82 -4.76 -8.22
C ASP A 55 -14.36 -5.47 -6.94
N ARG A 56 -13.03 -5.61 -6.73
CA ARG A 56 -12.49 -6.43 -5.62
C ARG A 56 -11.22 -5.86 -5.00
N TYR A 57 -11.17 -5.84 -3.67
CA TYR A 57 -10.00 -5.43 -2.89
C TYR A 57 -9.78 -6.32 -1.68
N GLN A 58 -8.59 -6.26 -1.10
CA GLN A 58 -8.31 -6.79 0.25
C GLN A 58 -7.94 -5.67 1.21
N ILE A 59 -8.18 -5.91 2.50
CA ILE A 59 -7.64 -5.07 3.57
C ILE A 59 -6.29 -5.65 3.98
N LYS A 60 -5.22 -4.89 3.73
CA LYS A 60 -3.86 -5.21 4.21
C LYS A 60 -3.70 -4.74 5.66
N THR A 61 -2.54 -5.07 6.21
CA THR A 61 -2.11 -4.51 7.50
C THR A 61 -2.08 -2.98 7.44
N ARG A 62 -2.30 -2.35 8.59
CA ARG A 62 -2.24 -0.89 8.72
C ARG A 62 -0.84 -0.38 8.53
N ILE A 63 -0.73 0.82 7.99
CA ILE A 63 0.54 1.54 7.84
C ILE A 63 0.45 2.93 8.43
N CYS A 64 1.57 3.44 8.92
CA CYS A 64 1.74 4.84 9.27
C CYS A 64 2.34 5.59 8.09
N ILE A 65 1.59 6.54 7.53
CA ILE A 65 2.06 7.43 6.48
C ILE A 65 1.94 8.92 6.88
N ALA A 66 1.13 9.25 7.88
CA ALA A 66 1.03 10.62 8.42
C ALA A 66 1.87 10.75 9.68
N PHE A 67 2.81 11.68 9.69
CA PHE A 67 3.80 11.91 10.73
C PHE A 67 3.72 13.34 11.27
N ASN A 68 3.69 13.48 12.59
CA ASN A 68 3.64 14.76 13.30
C ASN A 68 5.03 15.37 13.42
N LYS A 69 5.45 16.09 12.41
CA LYS A 69 6.76 16.73 12.35
C LYS A 69 6.96 17.79 13.44
N LYS A 70 5.91 18.57 13.73
CA LYS A 70 6.00 19.68 14.68
C LYS A 70 6.40 19.22 16.08
N LYS A 71 5.78 18.15 16.56
CA LYS A 71 6.06 17.63 17.90
C LYS A 71 7.18 16.59 17.93
N PHE A 72 7.43 15.92 16.81
CA PHE A 72 8.40 14.83 16.68
C PHE A 72 9.33 15.06 15.49
N PRO A 73 10.17 16.11 15.52
CA PRO A 73 11.04 16.47 14.39
C PRO A 73 12.13 15.41 14.11
N ASN A 74 12.41 14.54 15.08
CA ASN A 74 13.43 13.49 14.98
C ASN A 74 12.93 12.21 14.27
N ILE A 75 11.72 12.21 13.74
CA ILE A 75 11.23 11.07 12.93
C ILE A 75 12.13 10.89 11.72
N LYS A 76 12.55 9.63 11.50
CA LYS A 76 13.32 9.22 10.32
C LYS A 76 12.48 8.31 9.44
N LEU A 77 12.39 8.68 8.17
CA LEU A 77 11.78 7.88 7.13
C LEU A 77 12.90 7.07 6.48
N ASN A 78 13.18 5.88 7.01
CA ASN A 78 14.40 5.11 6.75
C ASN A 78 14.43 4.46 5.37
N GLY A 79 14.64 5.26 4.32
CA GLY A 79 14.93 4.73 3.00
C GLY A 79 13.71 4.38 2.17
N GLY A 80 13.81 3.53 1.19
CA GLY A 80 12.81 3.23 0.20
C GLY A 80 12.22 1.82 0.32
N GLY A 81 11.02 1.65 -0.21
CA GLY A 81 10.34 0.38 -0.31
C GLY A 81 9.65 -0.08 0.98
N ASP A 82 9.11 -1.27 0.92
CA ASP A 82 8.30 -1.85 2.02
C ASP A 82 9.10 -2.17 3.29
N LEU A 83 10.43 -2.04 3.21
CA LEU A 83 11.33 -2.27 4.33
C LEU A 83 11.41 -1.08 5.30
N THR A 84 10.70 -0.01 5.01
CA THR A 84 10.96 1.26 5.67
C THR A 84 9.83 1.71 6.55
N LEU A 85 9.74 1.06 7.68
CA LEU A 85 9.02 1.63 8.79
C LEU A 85 9.78 2.88 9.27
N ALA A 86 9.02 3.95 9.54
CA ALA A 86 9.61 5.13 10.16
C ALA A 86 10.09 4.80 11.57
N THR A 87 11.12 5.52 12.01
CA THR A 87 11.62 5.43 13.39
C THR A 87 11.53 6.77 14.08
N LEU A 88 11.39 6.73 15.40
CA LEU A 88 11.53 7.88 16.29
C LEU A 88 12.60 7.54 17.33
N ASN A 89 13.68 8.34 17.37
CA ASN A 89 14.84 8.11 18.25
C ASN A 89 15.45 6.70 18.11
N GLY A 90 15.44 6.14 16.90
CA GLY A 90 15.96 4.80 16.61
C GLY A 90 14.97 3.65 16.81
N GLU A 91 13.82 3.88 17.45
CA GLU A 91 12.78 2.88 17.66
C GLU A 91 11.73 2.91 16.54
N LEU A 92 11.25 1.73 16.13
CA LEU A 92 10.22 1.61 15.10
C LEU A 92 8.88 2.21 15.56
N ILE A 93 8.27 3.03 14.71
CA ILE A 93 6.89 3.48 14.88
C ILE A 93 5.98 2.34 14.44
N ASP A 94 5.53 1.53 15.41
CA ASP A 94 4.64 0.39 15.16
C ASP A 94 3.22 0.88 14.84
N PRO A 95 2.69 0.62 13.65
CA PRO A 95 1.32 1.01 13.28
C PRO A 95 0.23 0.46 14.22
N LYS A 96 0.49 -0.67 14.90
CA LYS A 96 -0.45 -1.26 15.85
C LYS A 96 -0.57 -0.46 17.15
N LYS A 97 0.47 0.29 17.48
CA LYS A 97 0.52 1.15 18.69
C LYS A 97 0.07 2.58 18.41
N MET A 98 -0.11 2.95 17.15
CA MET A 98 -0.55 4.28 16.75
C MET A 98 -2.08 4.38 16.69
N PRO A 99 -2.63 5.59 16.90
CA PRO A 99 -4.04 5.84 16.69
C PRO A 99 -4.47 5.38 15.30
N ASN A 100 -5.57 4.66 15.29
CA ASN A 100 -6.14 4.13 14.07
C ASN A 100 -7.28 5.03 13.60
N VAL A 101 -7.21 5.43 12.35
CA VAL A 101 -8.31 6.15 11.68
C VAL A 101 -8.98 5.24 10.66
N ASN A 102 -10.30 5.35 10.57
CA ASN A 102 -11.07 4.59 9.58
C ASN A 102 -11.15 5.36 8.26
N ILE A 103 -9.99 5.71 7.73
CA ILE A 103 -9.80 6.39 6.45
C ILE A 103 -8.91 5.48 5.62
N PRO A 104 -9.43 4.76 4.63
CA PRO A 104 -8.62 3.83 3.86
C PRO A 104 -7.68 4.55 2.90
N ILE A 105 -6.50 3.96 2.72
CA ILE A 105 -5.61 4.26 1.61
C ILE A 105 -5.93 3.26 0.50
N TYR A 106 -6.38 3.74 -0.64
CA TYR A 106 -6.61 2.92 -1.83
C TYR A 106 -5.29 2.74 -2.57
N GLN A 107 -4.83 1.50 -2.67
CA GLN A 107 -3.56 1.14 -3.29
C GLN A 107 -3.79 0.40 -4.60
N TYR A 108 -3.25 0.94 -5.69
CA TYR A 108 -3.39 0.42 -7.05
C TYR A 108 -2.06 -0.13 -7.61
N GLU A 109 -1.16 -0.55 -6.74
CA GLU A 109 0.22 -0.95 -7.05
C GLU A 109 0.35 -1.79 -8.32
N SER A 110 -0.39 -2.89 -8.40
CA SER A 110 -0.29 -3.83 -9.51
C SER A 110 -1.39 -3.64 -10.56
N SER A 111 -2.39 -2.79 -10.30
CA SER A 111 -3.62 -2.73 -11.09
C SER A 111 -3.39 -2.49 -12.58
N PHE A 112 -2.49 -1.58 -12.92
CA PHE A 112 -2.20 -1.16 -14.30
C PHE A 112 -0.89 -1.73 -14.83
N ARG A 113 -0.38 -2.82 -14.23
CA ARG A 113 0.89 -3.43 -14.60
C ARG A 113 0.67 -4.77 -15.29
N THR A 114 1.48 -5.06 -16.29
CA THR A 114 1.54 -6.37 -16.93
C THR A 114 2.33 -7.35 -16.05
N LYS A 115 2.27 -8.63 -16.40
CA LYS A 115 3.00 -9.70 -15.71
C LYS A 115 4.50 -9.41 -15.69
N GLU A 116 5.06 -8.97 -16.81
CA GLU A 116 6.48 -8.69 -16.98
C GLU A 116 6.95 -7.54 -16.06
N ILE A 117 6.19 -6.44 -16.04
CA ILE A 117 6.50 -5.29 -15.17
C ILE A 117 6.45 -5.69 -13.70
N ILE A 118 5.45 -6.50 -13.30
CA ILE A 118 5.34 -6.99 -11.93
C ILE A 118 6.53 -7.91 -11.62
N ALA A 119 6.89 -8.83 -12.52
CA ALA A 119 7.99 -9.75 -12.33
C ALA A 119 9.32 -9.03 -12.07
N GLU A 120 9.65 -8.04 -12.90
CA GLU A 120 10.85 -7.22 -12.72
C GLU A 120 10.83 -6.44 -11.40
N ASP A 121 9.68 -5.88 -11.03
CA ASP A 121 9.53 -5.12 -9.79
C ASP A 121 9.69 -6.01 -8.56
N ARG A 122 9.12 -7.22 -8.60
CA ARG A 122 9.27 -8.20 -7.52
C ARG A 122 10.70 -8.71 -7.39
N ALA A 123 11.42 -8.91 -8.51
CA ALA A 123 12.84 -9.26 -8.47
C ALA A 123 13.68 -8.16 -7.83
N ARG A 124 13.48 -6.91 -8.23
CA ARG A 124 14.16 -5.76 -7.58
C ARG A 124 13.89 -5.72 -6.06
N PHE A 125 12.65 -5.97 -5.66
CA PHE A 125 12.30 -6.03 -4.25
C PHE A 125 12.96 -7.21 -3.53
N ALA A 126 12.98 -8.39 -4.13
CA ALA A 126 13.64 -9.57 -3.57
C ALA A 126 15.14 -9.36 -3.38
N ILE A 127 15.82 -8.75 -4.37
CA ILE A 127 17.23 -8.38 -4.26
C ILE A 127 17.47 -7.37 -3.12
N ALA A 128 16.61 -6.34 -3.01
CA ALA A 128 16.71 -5.36 -1.93
C ALA A 128 16.50 -6.02 -0.55
N TRP A 129 15.57 -6.94 -0.45
CA TRP A 129 15.33 -7.72 0.76
C TRP A 129 16.56 -8.58 1.12
N ASN A 130 17.11 -9.32 0.17
CA ASN A 130 18.29 -10.15 0.39
C ASN A 130 19.51 -9.33 0.82
N ARG A 131 19.71 -8.13 0.27
CA ARG A 131 20.78 -7.22 0.69
C ARG A 131 20.68 -6.86 2.17
N TYR A 132 19.47 -6.71 2.68
CA TYR A 132 19.21 -6.30 4.07
C TYR A 132 19.19 -7.49 5.02
N PHE A 133 18.45 -8.57 4.70
CA PHE A 133 18.22 -9.71 5.59
C PHE A 133 19.14 -10.91 5.33
N LYS A 134 19.93 -10.89 4.25
CA LYS A 134 20.84 -11.98 3.82
C LYS A 134 20.12 -13.27 3.42
N ASP A 135 18.84 -13.18 3.09
CA ASP A 135 18.00 -14.24 2.53
C ASP A 135 16.92 -13.64 1.61
N TYR A 136 16.28 -14.46 0.79
CA TYR A 136 15.15 -14.00 -0.03
C TYR A 136 13.81 -14.15 0.67
N GLY A 137 13.73 -14.92 1.76
CA GLY A 137 12.49 -15.24 2.45
C GLY A 137 11.45 -15.84 1.49
N ALA A 138 10.20 -15.45 1.66
CA ALA A 138 9.08 -15.90 0.80
C ALA A 138 8.96 -15.07 -0.51
N ARG A 139 10.09 -14.57 -1.08
CA ARG A 139 10.08 -13.70 -2.26
C ARG A 139 10.63 -14.36 -3.52
N GLY A 140 10.83 -15.69 -3.48
CA GLY A 140 11.37 -16.46 -4.60
C GLY A 140 12.89 -16.29 -4.70
N GLY A 141 13.35 -15.46 -5.60
CA GLY A 141 14.76 -15.24 -5.87
C GLY A 141 15.00 -13.92 -6.58
N GLU A 142 16.16 -13.79 -7.20
CA GLU A 142 16.55 -12.60 -7.96
C GLU A 142 16.03 -12.59 -9.40
N SER A 143 15.63 -13.77 -9.91
CA SER A 143 15.07 -13.83 -11.26
C SER A 143 13.64 -13.31 -11.28
N PRO A 144 13.22 -12.58 -12.34
CA PRO A 144 11.85 -12.08 -12.47
C PRO A 144 10.79 -13.17 -12.36
N ASN A 145 11.03 -14.35 -12.93
CA ASN A 145 10.07 -15.45 -12.90
C ASN A 145 9.87 -16.00 -11.48
N GLU A 146 10.97 -16.31 -10.76
CA GLU A 146 10.89 -16.82 -9.39
C GLU A 146 10.22 -15.83 -8.45
N ALA A 147 10.57 -14.55 -8.57
CA ALA A 147 9.99 -13.48 -7.76
C ALA A 147 8.51 -13.26 -8.08
N PHE A 148 8.13 -13.37 -9.36
CA PHE A 148 6.72 -13.31 -9.77
C PHE A 148 5.93 -14.50 -9.23
N ASP A 149 6.43 -15.71 -9.38
CA ASP A 149 5.72 -16.93 -8.96
C ASP A 149 5.49 -16.91 -7.45
N ALA A 150 6.49 -16.55 -6.65
CA ALA A 150 6.35 -16.39 -5.22
C ALA A 150 5.31 -15.32 -4.83
N TRP A 151 5.33 -14.17 -5.49
CA TRP A 151 4.34 -13.12 -5.31
C TRP A 151 2.94 -13.57 -5.72
N PHE A 152 2.81 -14.26 -6.85
CA PHE A 152 1.51 -14.67 -7.39
C PHE A 152 0.86 -15.77 -6.56
N GLU A 153 1.62 -16.71 -6.00
CA GLU A 153 1.09 -17.70 -5.04
C GLU A 153 0.49 -17.00 -3.80
N MET A 154 1.19 -16.00 -3.25
CA MET A 154 0.65 -15.20 -2.17
C MET A 154 -0.64 -14.46 -2.57
N ILE A 155 -0.70 -13.94 -3.80
CA ILE A 155 -1.91 -13.27 -4.33
C ILE A 155 -3.06 -14.27 -4.48
N LYS A 156 -2.83 -15.47 -5.01
CA LYS A 156 -3.86 -16.52 -5.13
C LYS A 156 -4.50 -16.84 -3.78
N GLU A 157 -3.68 -17.02 -2.75
CA GLU A 157 -4.18 -17.29 -1.42
C GLU A 157 -5.06 -16.14 -0.90
N ARG A 158 -4.58 -14.92 -0.99
CA ARG A 158 -5.29 -13.72 -0.53
C ARG A 158 -6.57 -13.47 -1.32
N TYR A 159 -6.51 -13.63 -2.63
CA TYR A 159 -7.66 -13.42 -3.52
C TYR A 159 -8.81 -14.38 -3.18
N SER A 160 -8.50 -15.61 -2.84
CA SER A 160 -9.50 -16.63 -2.52
C SER A 160 -10.12 -16.48 -1.13
N LYS A 161 -9.37 -15.94 -0.15
CA LYS A 161 -9.77 -15.98 1.27
C LYS A 161 -10.17 -14.64 1.87
N HIS A 162 -9.62 -13.52 1.36
CA HIS A 162 -9.61 -12.23 2.09
C HIS A 162 -10.03 -11.03 1.25
N THR A 163 -10.88 -11.23 0.24
CA THR A 163 -11.32 -10.12 -0.61
C THR A 163 -12.74 -9.66 -0.35
N PHE A 164 -12.95 -8.37 -0.53
CA PHE A 164 -14.22 -7.68 -0.38
C PHE A 164 -14.65 -7.05 -1.71
N LYS A 165 -15.95 -6.83 -1.88
CA LYS A 165 -16.49 -6.10 -3.03
C LYS A 165 -16.26 -4.60 -2.89
N ILE A 166 -15.94 -3.96 -3.99
CA ILE A 166 -15.98 -2.51 -4.13
C ILE A 166 -16.84 -2.14 -5.34
N LYS A 167 -17.67 -1.13 -5.19
CA LYS A 167 -18.45 -0.60 -6.32
C LYS A 167 -17.63 0.46 -7.03
N TYR A 168 -17.75 0.57 -8.36
CA TYR A 168 -17.06 1.58 -9.17
C TYR A 168 -17.19 2.99 -8.60
N LYS A 169 -18.38 3.39 -8.14
CA LYS A 169 -18.62 4.70 -7.53
C LYS A 169 -17.80 4.99 -6.27
N ASN A 170 -17.32 3.94 -5.59
CA ASN A 170 -16.58 4.04 -4.32
C ASN A 170 -15.06 4.14 -4.52
N HIS A 171 -14.57 4.16 -5.76
CA HIS A 171 -13.18 4.49 -6.03
C HIS A 171 -12.95 6.00 -5.96
N PRO A 172 -11.76 6.46 -5.55
CA PRO A 172 -11.38 7.87 -5.61
C PRO A 172 -11.60 8.43 -7.03
N LYS A 173 -12.14 9.65 -7.13
CA LYS A 173 -12.53 10.23 -8.43
C LYS A 173 -11.38 10.31 -9.44
N TYR A 174 -10.16 10.54 -8.95
CA TYR A 174 -8.97 10.72 -9.79
C TYR A 174 -8.49 9.43 -10.48
N ILE A 175 -8.91 8.26 -9.98
CA ILE A 175 -8.54 6.97 -10.57
C ILE A 175 -9.64 6.37 -11.45
N LYS A 176 -10.89 6.83 -11.34
CA LYS A 176 -12.02 6.23 -12.06
C LYS A 176 -11.79 6.12 -13.55
N ASN A 177 -11.40 7.22 -14.19
CA ASN A 177 -11.15 7.22 -15.64
C ASN A 177 -10.05 6.22 -16.03
N LYS A 178 -9.06 6.02 -15.15
CA LYS A 178 -7.99 5.05 -15.38
C LYS A 178 -8.46 3.59 -15.23
N LEU A 179 -9.50 3.34 -14.46
CA LEU A 179 -10.10 1.99 -14.38
C LEU A 179 -10.74 1.57 -15.71
N ASP A 180 -11.22 2.52 -16.50
CA ASP A 180 -11.80 2.25 -17.82
C ASP A 180 -10.71 1.98 -18.89
N GLU A 181 -9.44 2.34 -18.60
CA GLU A 181 -8.28 2.10 -19.45
C GLU A 181 -7.56 0.76 -19.14
N ILE A 182 -8.13 -0.08 -18.26
CA ILE A 182 -7.52 -1.38 -17.93
C ILE A 182 -7.56 -2.31 -19.14
N GLU A 183 -6.39 -2.70 -19.60
CA GLU A 183 -6.19 -3.62 -20.72
C GLU A 183 -6.19 -5.09 -20.26
N LYS A 184 -6.38 -6.02 -21.20
CA LYS A 184 -6.46 -7.46 -20.91
C LYS A 184 -5.18 -8.04 -20.29
N ASN A 185 -4.02 -7.46 -20.57
CA ASN A 185 -2.73 -7.85 -20.03
C ASN A 185 -2.41 -7.20 -18.67
N HIS A 186 -3.22 -6.25 -18.21
CA HIS A 186 -3.06 -5.65 -16.89
C HIS A 186 -3.62 -6.56 -15.79
N PHE A 187 -2.94 -6.58 -14.64
CA PHE A 187 -3.35 -7.41 -13.49
C PHE A 187 -4.81 -7.18 -13.09
N ALA A 188 -5.28 -5.94 -13.06
CA ALA A 188 -6.63 -5.64 -12.60
C ALA A 188 -7.74 -6.04 -13.58
N TYR A 189 -7.43 -6.48 -14.80
CA TYR A 189 -8.45 -6.94 -15.73
C TYR A 189 -9.23 -8.15 -15.18
N ASP A 190 -8.49 -9.16 -14.73
CA ASP A 190 -9.04 -10.38 -14.16
C ASP A 190 -8.14 -11.02 -13.08
N ALA A 191 -7.18 -10.28 -12.56
CA ALA A 191 -6.14 -10.74 -11.63
C ALA A 191 -5.37 -11.94 -12.19
N PHE A 192 -4.99 -11.88 -13.48
CA PHE A 192 -4.36 -12.96 -14.24
C PHE A 192 -5.14 -14.28 -14.16
N GLY A 193 -6.44 -14.21 -14.40
CA GLY A 193 -7.37 -15.33 -14.43
C GLY A 193 -7.99 -15.72 -13.08
N LEU A 194 -7.54 -15.18 -11.96
CA LEU A 194 -8.08 -15.52 -10.63
C LEU A 194 -9.56 -15.20 -10.48
N LYS A 195 -10.05 -14.19 -11.17
CA LYS A 195 -11.46 -13.79 -11.18
C LYS A 195 -12.40 -14.94 -11.54
N TYR A 196 -11.95 -15.87 -12.40
CA TYR A 196 -12.76 -16.97 -12.91
C TYR A 196 -12.59 -18.28 -12.11
N THR A 197 -11.56 -18.36 -11.26
CA THR A 197 -11.25 -19.57 -10.49
C THR A 197 -11.91 -19.61 -9.12
N THR A 198 -12.31 -18.48 -8.59
CA THR A 198 -12.91 -18.39 -7.25
C THR A 198 -14.40 -18.69 -7.29
N LYS A 199 -14.77 -19.91 -6.85
CA LYS A 199 -16.16 -20.33 -6.66
C LYS A 199 -16.84 -19.72 -5.41
N ARG A 200 -16.13 -18.95 -4.59
CA ARG A 200 -16.71 -18.38 -3.37
C ARG A 200 -17.38 -17.05 -3.66
N PRO A 201 -18.64 -16.88 -3.24
CA PRO A 201 -19.24 -15.56 -3.20
C PRO A 201 -18.38 -14.67 -2.27
N TYR A 202 -18.32 -13.42 -2.63
CA TYR A 202 -17.67 -12.38 -1.83
C TYR A 202 -18.11 -12.44 -0.36
N ILE A 203 -17.23 -12.12 0.56
CA ILE A 203 -17.63 -11.80 1.94
C ILE A 203 -18.45 -10.50 1.83
N ASN A 204 -19.72 -10.58 2.15
CA ASN A 204 -20.64 -9.44 2.12
C ASN A 204 -20.35 -8.49 3.29
#